data_9e17de1f9491855ea4777f04fde5b838
#
_entry.id   9e17de1f9491855ea4777f04fde5b838
#
_cell.length_a   1.000
_cell.length_b   1.000
_cell.length_c   1.000
_cell.angle_alpha   90.00
_cell.angle_beta   90.00
_cell.angle_gamma   90.00
#
_symmetry.space_group_name_H-M   'P 1'
#
loop_
_entity.id
_entity.type
_entity.pdbx_description
1 polymer ?
#
loop_
_entity_poly.entity_id
_entity_poly.type
_entity_poly.pdbx_seq_one_letter_code
_entity_poly.pdbx_strand_id
1 'polypeptide(L)'
;MNGLKQYFPLQNILLPFMAVVLVTAFLYFASPIIIPIIIAISLAYLLSPAVALLGKLKIPHSLAVILVLLISFVIIVVIGYFLFLQTSSLVQDLPSYWNSLVEYSIKLLDVSKKFFPQAKDLDLTNLQLKDFSGLSKYLFRGISSSLSFILSLVIVLFLTFFILNDQAMLKKKLIRAFGKSEWEGQTIANILEGINQQIKSFILVKFGTSLALAIIFTIGLSIIGVNYAYIWGPLAGVLNLIPYVGSVVGAIPPMILAGIQFRAVMPVIWVFLLFFVFQNLEGNVVSPKLIGDKLNLSPLAVLVSVMFWTWLWGAVGIVLAIPITAAVKLICDQVESLEPIGILLGGKKD
;
A
#
# COMPACT_ATOMS: atom_id res chain seq x y z
N MET A 1 17.34 11.58 54.47
CA MET A 1 16.24 10.86 53.79
C MET A 1 15.15 11.86 53.39
N ASN A 2 15.30 12.54 52.28
CA ASN A 2 14.24 13.30 51.64
C ASN A 2 14.38 13.04 50.14
N GLY A 3 13.92 11.83 49.74
CA GLY A 3 13.89 11.37 48.35
C GLY A 3 12.65 11.92 47.66
N LEU A 4 12.86 12.88 46.78
CA LEU A 4 12.27 13.03 45.46
C LEU A 4 10.91 12.34 45.22
N LYS A 5 9.84 12.91 45.68
CA LYS A 5 8.57 12.91 44.98
C LYS A 5 8.54 14.15 44.07
N GLN A 6 9.27 14.09 42.95
CA GLN A 6 8.96 14.92 41.80
C GLN A 6 7.61 14.42 41.24
N TYR A 7 6.53 15.01 41.73
CA TYR A 7 5.25 14.89 41.10
C TYR A 7 5.42 15.45 39.69
N PHE A 8 5.45 14.58 38.68
CA PHE A 8 5.22 15.01 37.31
C PHE A 8 3.88 15.74 37.34
N PRO A 9 3.83 17.04 37.07
CA PRO A 9 2.56 17.74 37.09
C PRO A 9 1.66 17.08 36.04
N LEU A 10 0.51 16.61 36.48
CA LEU A 10 -0.51 15.97 35.64
C LEU A 10 -0.74 16.74 34.32
N GLN A 11 -0.60 18.06 34.36
CA GLN A 11 -0.68 18.95 33.20
C GLN A 11 0.35 18.62 32.10
N ASN A 12 1.56 18.18 32.44
CA ASN A 12 2.61 17.85 31.46
C ASN A 12 2.34 16.54 30.70
N ILE A 13 1.43 15.71 31.22
CA ILE A 13 1.01 14.46 30.57
C ILE A 13 -0.35 14.67 29.88
N LEU A 14 -1.27 15.37 30.54
CA LEU A 14 -2.63 15.55 30.05
C LEU A 14 -2.69 16.40 28.77
N LEU A 15 -1.93 17.49 28.70
CA LEU A 15 -1.87 18.39 27.54
C LEU A 15 -1.37 17.71 26.27
N PRO A 16 -0.23 17.00 26.26
CA PRO A 16 0.21 16.24 25.09
C PRO A 16 -0.76 15.12 24.71
N PHE A 17 -1.34 14.42 25.69
CA PHE A 17 -2.32 13.38 25.44
C PHE A 17 -3.57 13.96 24.76
N MET A 18 -4.13 15.05 25.26
CA MET A 18 -5.26 15.73 24.63
C MET A 18 -4.92 16.22 23.23
N ALA A 19 -3.72 16.77 23.02
CA ALA A 19 -3.27 17.20 21.70
C ALA A 19 -3.22 16.02 20.69
N VAL A 20 -2.69 14.87 21.08
CA VAL A 20 -2.67 13.66 20.25
C VAL A 20 -4.09 13.21 19.92
N VAL A 21 -5.01 13.17 20.90
CA VAL A 21 -6.41 12.78 20.68
C VAL A 21 -7.11 13.76 19.72
N LEU A 22 -6.92 15.07 19.90
CA LEU A 22 -7.51 16.09 19.03
C LEU A 22 -6.97 16.02 17.60
N VAL A 23 -5.66 15.86 17.44
CA VAL A 23 -5.02 15.70 16.12
C VAL A 23 -5.53 14.43 15.45
N THR A 24 -5.60 13.32 16.16
CA THR A 24 -6.12 12.05 15.63
C THR A 24 -7.59 12.17 15.20
N ALA A 25 -8.43 12.79 16.04
CA ALA A 25 -9.82 13.05 15.72
C ALA A 25 -9.94 13.97 14.47
N PHE A 26 -9.15 15.04 14.41
CA PHE A 26 -9.10 15.91 13.24
C PHE A 26 -8.72 15.15 11.98
N LEU A 27 -7.64 14.33 12.02
CA LEU A 27 -7.19 13.51 10.89
C LEU A 27 -8.26 12.50 10.44
N TYR A 28 -9.04 11.96 11.40
CA TYR A 28 -10.13 11.04 11.10
C TYR A 28 -11.29 11.76 10.37
N PHE A 29 -11.78 12.86 10.91
CA PHE A 29 -12.90 13.61 10.31
C PHE A 29 -12.50 14.33 9.02
N ALA A 30 -11.27 14.80 8.90
CA ALA A 30 -10.75 15.46 7.71
C ALA A 30 -10.25 14.47 6.64
N SER A 31 -10.34 13.15 6.87
CA SER A 31 -9.87 12.12 5.94
C SER A 31 -10.40 12.27 4.51
N PRO A 32 -11.67 12.68 4.24
CA PRO A 32 -12.14 12.84 2.87
C PRO A 32 -11.41 13.94 2.08
N ILE A 33 -10.77 14.88 2.78
CA ILE A 33 -9.98 15.96 2.17
C ILE A 33 -8.49 15.59 2.17
N ILE A 34 -7.99 15.06 3.27
CA ILE A 34 -6.56 14.78 3.45
C ILE A 34 -6.11 13.62 2.56
N ILE A 35 -6.90 12.55 2.44
CA ILE A 35 -6.54 11.37 1.64
C ILE A 35 -6.30 11.72 0.17
N PRO A 36 -7.19 12.43 -0.56
CA PRO A 36 -6.92 12.85 -1.93
C PRO A 36 -5.67 13.70 -2.08
N ILE A 37 -5.38 14.59 -1.12
CA ILE A 37 -4.16 15.42 -1.13
C ILE A 37 -2.91 14.56 -1.03
N ILE A 38 -2.87 13.60 -0.09
CA ILE A 38 -1.70 12.75 0.10
C ILE A 38 -1.51 11.79 -1.09
N ILE A 39 -2.59 11.26 -1.66
CA ILE A 39 -2.52 10.47 -2.89
C ILE A 39 -1.99 11.33 -4.04
N ALA A 40 -2.44 12.58 -4.17
CA ALA A 40 -1.97 13.51 -5.20
C ALA A 40 -0.47 13.84 -5.03
N ILE A 41 0.01 14.04 -3.80
CA ILE A 41 1.43 14.22 -3.50
C ILE A 41 2.22 12.97 -3.91
N SER A 42 1.73 11.79 -3.55
CA SER A 42 2.37 10.51 -3.88
C SER A 42 2.44 10.30 -5.39
N LEU A 43 1.35 10.61 -6.11
CA LEU A 43 1.28 10.53 -7.56
C LEU A 43 2.22 11.58 -8.22
N ALA A 44 2.32 12.78 -7.65
CA ALA A 44 3.25 13.80 -8.11
C ALA A 44 4.72 13.33 -8.01
N TYR A 45 5.10 12.67 -6.90
CA TYR A 45 6.43 12.08 -6.78
C TYR A 45 6.67 10.95 -7.79
N LEU A 46 5.66 10.10 -8.01
CA LEU A 46 5.73 9.00 -8.98
C LEU A 46 5.90 9.51 -10.41
N LEU A 47 5.17 10.57 -10.78
CA LEU A 47 5.17 11.12 -12.14
C LEU A 47 6.30 12.15 -12.39
N SER A 48 6.93 12.68 -11.34
CA SER A 48 7.98 13.70 -11.46
C SER A 48 9.14 13.30 -12.38
N PRO A 49 9.64 12.04 -12.42
CA PRO A 49 10.66 11.64 -13.38
C PRO A 49 10.19 11.71 -14.83
N ALA A 50 8.94 11.35 -15.11
CA ALA A 50 8.38 11.40 -16.47
C ALA A 50 8.24 12.86 -16.94
N VAL A 51 7.79 13.77 -16.06
CA VAL A 51 7.74 15.21 -16.35
C VAL A 51 9.15 15.76 -16.63
N ALA A 52 10.15 15.35 -15.83
CA ALA A 52 11.53 15.77 -16.03
C ALA A 52 12.11 15.27 -17.37
N LEU A 53 11.73 14.06 -17.81
CA LEU A 53 12.13 13.51 -19.11
C LEU A 53 11.55 14.34 -20.26
N LEU A 54 10.28 14.73 -20.22
CA LEU A 54 9.66 15.61 -21.22
C LEU A 54 10.27 17.01 -21.20
N GLY A 55 10.66 17.51 -20.03
CA GLY A 55 11.38 18.79 -19.90
C GLY A 55 12.72 18.79 -20.64
N LYS A 56 13.44 17.63 -20.70
CA LYS A 56 14.66 17.49 -21.51
C LYS A 56 14.42 17.61 -23.01
N LEU A 57 13.19 17.32 -23.46
CA LEU A 57 12.76 17.51 -24.86
C LEU A 57 12.32 18.95 -25.17
N LYS A 58 12.65 19.94 -24.30
CA LYS A 58 12.31 21.35 -24.42
C LYS A 58 10.81 21.65 -24.39
N ILE A 59 9.99 20.74 -23.88
CA ILE A 59 8.56 20.96 -23.69
C ILE A 59 8.36 21.88 -22.47
N PRO A 60 7.52 22.94 -22.56
CA PRO A 60 7.20 23.80 -21.41
C PRO A 60 6.69 22.97 -20.22
N HIS A 61 7.11 23.33 -19.00
CA HIS A 61 6.84 22.52 -17.79
C HIS A 61 5.37 22.18 -17.61
N SER A 62 4.47 23.18 -17.69
CA SER A 62 3.02 22.95 -17.53
C SER A 62 2.44 22.03 -18.61
N LEU A 63 2.94 22.12 -19.84
CA LEU A 63 2.52 21.21 -20.93
C LEU A 63 3.03 19.79 -20.69
N ALA A 64 4.26 19.62 -20.22
CA ALA A 64 4.81 18.32 -19.85
C ALA A 64 3.99 17.67 -18.72
N VAL A 65 3.58 18.44 -17.71
CA VAL A 65 2.70 17.96 -16.63
C VAL A 65 1.37 17.49 -17.20
N ILE A 66 0.70 18.29 -18.04
CA ILE A 66 -0.58 17.92 -18.64
C ILE A 66 -0.45 16.63 -19.47
N LEU A 67 0.57 16.52 -20.30
CA LEU A 67 0.79 15.34 -21.14
C LEU A 67 1.01 14.07 -20.28
N VAL A 68 1.85 14.16 -19.23
CA VAL A 68 2.09 13.02 -18.33
C VAL A 68 0.81 12.62 -17.60
N LEU A 69 0.00 13.57 -17.14
CA LEU A 69 -1.27 13.28 -16.47
C LEU A 69 -2.28 12.64 -17.43
N LEU A 70 -2.39 13.13 -18.67
CA LEU A 70 -3.26 12.54 -19.68
C LEU A 70 -2.84 11.10 -20.02
N ILE A 71 -1.54 10.87 -20.23
CA ILE A 71 -1.02 9.53 -20.48
C ILE A 71 -1.30 8.61 -19.28
N SER A 72 -1.06 9.10 -18.06
CA SER A 72 -1.33 8.33 -16.84
C SER A 72 -2.82 8.00 -16.69
N PHE A 73 -3.69 8.96 -17.01
CA PHE A 73 -5.15 8.75 -16.99
C PHE A 73 -5.56 7.66 -17.99
N VAL A 74 -5.07 7.75 -19.23
CA VAL A 74 -5.35 6.73 -20.28
C VAL A 74 -4.86 5.36 -19.83
N ILE A 75 -3.64 5.26 -19.28
CA ILE A 75 -3.08 4.01 -18.77
C ILE A 75 -3.97 3.42 -17.67
N ILE A 76 -4.41 4.25 -16.70
CA ILE A 76 -5.28 3.80 -15.60
C ILE A 76 -6.62 3.30 -16.15
N VAL A 77 -7.21 4.00 -17.11
CA VAL A 77 -8.50 3.59 -17.73
C VAL A 77 -8.35 2.29 -18.50
N VAL A 78 -7.29 2.14 -19.32
CA VAL A 78 -7.04 0.93 -20.11
C VAL A 78 -6.80 -0.28 -19.20
N ILE A 79 -5.95 -0.13 -18.17
CA ILE A 79 -5.70 -1.20 -17.20
C ILE A 79 -6.99 -1.53 -16.43
N GLY A 80 -7.73 -0.53 -15.99
CA GLY A 80 -9.00 -0.71 -15.28
C GLY A 80 -10.02 -1.45 -16.13
N TYR A 81 -10.17 -1.09 -17.41
CA TYR A 81 -11.07 -1.76 -18.34
C TYR A 81 -10.64 -3.22 -18.61
N PHE A 82 -9.34 -3.46 -18.80
CA PHE A 82 -8.83 -4.80 -18.98
C PHE A 82 -9.08 -5.68 -17.75
N LEU A 83 -8.79 -5.18 -16.55
CA LEU A 83 -9.06 -5.89 -15.28
C LEU A 83 -10.56 -6.13 -15.08
N PHE A 84 -11.40 -5.18 -15.47
CA PHE A 84 -12.86 -5.35 -15.44
C PHE A 84 -13.33 -6.53 -16.29
N LEU A 85 -12.86 -6.63 -17.54
CA LEU A 85 -13.21 -7.74 -18.43
C LEU A 85 -12.76 -9.08 -17.83
N GLN A 86 -11.53 -9.17 -17.34
CA GLN A 86 -11.00 -10.38 -16.75
C GLN A 86 -11.75 -10.78 -15.47
N THR A 87 -12.09 -9.81 -14.61
CA THR A 87 -12.83 -10.05 -13.36
C THR A 87 -14.25 -10.51 -13.68
N SER A 88 -14.90 -9.97 -14.71
CA SER A 88 -16.23 -10.42 -15.15
C SER A 88 -16.22 -11.89 -15.59
N SER A 89 -15.18 -12.31 -16.32
CA SER A 89 -15.00 -13.72 -16.71
C SER A 89 -14.76 -14.62 -15.50
N LEU A 90 -13.90 -14.20 -14.56
CA LEU A 90 -13.66 -14.93 -13.32
C LEU A 90 -14.96 -15.13 -12.53
N VAL A 91 -15.79 -14.08 -12.39
CA VAL A 91 -17.07 -14.16 -11.67
C VAL A 91 -18.03 -15.15 -12.31
N GLN A 92 -18.06 -15.24 -13.65
CA GLN A 92 -18.89 -16.20 -14.37
C GLN A 92 -18.40 -17.64 -14.14
N ASP A 93 -17.11 -17.87 -14.02
CA ASP A 93 -16.52 -19.20 -13.80
C ASP A 93 -16.49 -19.62 -12.33
N LEU A 94 -16.69 -18.68 -11.38
CA LEU A 94 -16.67 -18.94 -9.95
C LEU A 94 -17.55 -20.12 -9.51
N PRO A 95 -18.81 -20.31 -10.01
CA PRO A 95 -19.64 -21.45 -9.65
C PRO A 95 -19.01 -22.80 -10.02
N SER A 96 -18.32 -22.87 -11.17
CA SER A 96 -17.65 -24.10 -11.61
C SER A 96 -16.44 -24.42 -10.73
N TYR A 97 -15.67 -23.42 -10.32
CA TYR A 97 -14.57 -23.58 -9.36
C TYR A 97 -15.07 -23.99 -7.99
N TRP A 98 -16.18 -23.42 -7.51
CA TRP A 98 -16.79 -23.80 -6.24
C TRP A 98 -17.21 -25.29 -6.24
N ASN A 99 -17.92 -25.73 -7.26
CA ASN A 99 -18.31 -27.12 -7.40
C ASN A 99 -17.08 -28.06 -7.40
N SER A 100 -16.03 -27.68 -8.13
CA SER A 100 -14.77 -28.42 -8.15
C SER A 100 -14.07 -28.45 -6.79
N LEU A 101 -14.12 -27.34 -6.02
CA LEU A 101 -13.55 -27.25 -4.67
C LEU A 101 -14.29 -28.16 -3.70
N VAL A 102 -15.64 -28.17 -3.74
CA VAL A 102 -16.47 -29.06 -2.90
C VAL A 102 -16.18 -30.52 -3.24
N GLU A 103 -16.16 -30.88 -4.54
CA GLU A 103 -15.84 -32.25 -4.97
C GLU A 103 -14.45 -32.71 -4.51
N TYR A 104 -13.44 -31.81 -4.63
CA TYR A 104 -12.06 -32.10 -4.22
C TYR A 104 -11.94 -32.22 -2.70
N SER A 105 -12.63 -31.37 -1.93
CA SER A 105 -12.64 -31.44 -0.47
C SER A 105 -13.30 -32.71 0.05
N ILE A 106 -14.37 -33.19 -0.60
CA ILE A 106 -15.02 -34.48 -0.27
C ILE A 106 -14.04 -35.64 -0.52
N LYS A 107 -13.34 -35.65 -1.66
CA LYS A 107 -12.32 -36.68 -1.96
C LYS A 107 -11.17 -36.68 -0.95
N LEU A 108 -10.70 -35.50 -0.54
CA LEU A 108 -9.66 -35.38 0.49
C LEU A 108 -10.15 -35.90 1.84
N LEU A 109 -11.41 -35.62 2.22
CA LEU A 109 -11.99 -36.16 3.44
C LEU A 109 -12.11 -37.68 3.39
N ASP A 110 -12.49 -38.25 2.26
CA ASP A 110 -12.57 -39.72 2.14
C ASP A 110 -11.20 -40.37 2.24
N VAL A 111 -10.15 -39.72 1.73
CA VAL A 111 -8.77 -40.18 1.95
C VAL A 111 -8.35 -39.97 3.39
N SER A 112 -8.67 -38.85 4.03
CA SER A 112 -8.30 -38.54 5.41
C SER A 112 -9.01 -39.43 6.42
N LYS A 113 -10.27 -39.86 6.16
CA LYS A 113 -11.02 -40.84 7.00
C LYS A 113 -10.31 -42.18 7.12
N LYS A 114 -9.46 -42.54 6.13
CA LYS A 114 -8.62 -43.76 6.22
C LYS A 114 -7.48 -43.61 7.23
N PHE A 115 -6.98 -42.38 7.45
CA PHE A 115 -5.87 -42.13 8.37
C PHE A 115 -6.32 -41.55 9.71
N PHE A 116 -7.47 -40.84 9.73
CA PHE A 116 -8.03 -40.19 10.94
C PHE A 116 -9.52 -40.53 11.08
N PRO A 117 -9.88 -41.61 11.77
CA PRO A 117 -11.28 -42.04 11.94
C PRO A 117 -12.19 -41.02 12.65
N GLN A 118 -11.61 -40.06 13.38
CA GLN A 118 -12.33 -38.99 14.09
C GLN A 118 -12.84 -37.85 13.16
N ALA A 119 -12.44 -37.83 11.89
CA ALA A 119 -12.90 -36.83 10.90
C ALA A 119 -14.29 -37.19 10.31
N LYS A 120 -15.03 -38.14 10.89
CA LYS A 120 -16.33 -38.60 10.39
C LYS A 120 -17.45 -37.59 10.47
N ASP A 121 -17.34 -36.58 11.34
CA ASP A 121 -18.45 -35.66 11.63
C ASP A 121 -18.38 -34.36 10.81
N LEU A 122 -17.38 -34.18 9.91
CA LEU A 122 -17.29 -33.02 9.03
C LEU A 122 -18.14 -33.26 7.78
N ASP A 123 -19.41 -32.83 7.83
CA ASP A 123 -20.33 -32.85 6.70
C ASP A 123 -20.14 -31.57 5.85
N LEU A 124 -19.32 -31.65 4.79
CA LEU A 124 -19.10 -30.55 3.85
C LEU A 124 -20.17 -30.51 2.74
N THR A 125 -21.12 -31.45 2.72
CA THR A 125 -22.17 -31.51 1.69
C THR A 125 -23.17 -30.36 1.83
N ASN A 126 -23.24 -29.71 2.99
CA ASN A 126 -24.12 -28.57 3.27
C ASN A 126 -23.52 -27.20 2.90
N LEU A 127 -22.30 -27.14 2.35
CA LEU A 127 -21.71 -25.90 1.80
C LEU A 127 -22.41 -25.50 0.50
N GLN A 128 -23.58 -24.87 0.64
CA GLN A 128 -24.39 -24.46 -0.49
C GLN A 128 -23.87 -23.18 -1.16
N LEU A 129 -24.02 -23.08 -2.48
CA LEU A 129 -23.79 -21.91 -3.33
C LEU A 129 -24.46 -20.58 -2.84
N LYS A 130 -25.41 -20.67 -1.87
CA LYS A 130 -26.06 -19.50 -1.28
C LYS A 130 -25.08 -18.52 -0.62
N ASP A 131 -24.01 -19.03 -0.02
CA ASP A 131 -23.00 -18.18 0.64
C ASP A 131 -22.14 -17.44 -0.39
N PHE A 132 -22.07 -17.95 -1.62
CA PHE A 132 -21.30 -17.37 -2.71
C PHE A 132 -22.01 -16.21 -3.44
N SER A 133 -23.35 -16.17 -3.38
CA SER A 133 -24.12 -15.05 -3.94
C SER A 133 -23.80 -13.71 -3.25
N GLY A 134 -23.32 -13.75 -2.01
CA GLY A 134 -22.78 -12.60 -1.30
C GLY A 134 -21.50 -12.07 -1.95
N LEU A 135 -20.55 -12.94 -2.29
CA LEU A 135 -19.25 -12.54 -2.86
C LEU A 135 -19.40 -11.89 -4.24
N SER A 136 -20.25 -12.47 -5.11
CA SER A 136 -20.56 -11.88 -6.41
C SER A 136 -21.21 -10.50 -6.28
N LYS A 137 -22.14 -10.31 -5.33
CA LYS A 137 -22.74 -9.00 -5.03
C LYS A 137 -21.72 -7.97 -4.54
N TYR A 138 -20.74 -8.37 -3.74
CA TYR A 138 -19.66 -7.47 -3.29
C TYR A 138 -18.74 -7.08 -4.45
N LEU A 139 -18.42 -8.01 -5.34
CA LEU A 139 -17.62 -7.74 -6.54
C LEU A 139 -18.37 -6.79 -7.49
N PHE A 140 -19.68 -7.03 -7.73
CA PHE A 140 -20.50 -6.13 -8.55
C PHE A 140 -20.77 -4.77 -7.89
N ARG A 141 -20.90 -4.67 -6.56
CA ARG A 141 -20.99 -3.38 -5.85
C ARG A 141 -19.71 -2.55 -5.97
N GLY A 142 -18.53 -3.18 -5.97
CA GLY A 142 -17.27 -2.49 -6.28
C GLY A 142 -17.28 -1.83 -7.67
N ILE A 143 -17.98 -2.42 -8.62
CA ILE A 143 -18.11 -1.92 -10.00
C ILE A 143 -19.16 -0.80 -10.12
N SER A 144 -20.24 -0.86 -9.35
CA SER A 144 -21.33 0.16 -9.42
C SER A 144 -20.97 1.52 -8.79
N SER A 145 -19.85 1.61 -8.04
CA SER A 145 -19.31 2.88 -7.53
C SER A 145 -18.44 3.65 -8.53
N SER A 146 -18.51 3.31 -9.82
CA SER A 146 -17.63 3.84 -10.87
C SER A 146 -17.66 5.37 -10.98
N LEU A 147 -18.82 6.01 -10.81
CA LEU A 147 -18.93 7.47 -10.90
C LEU A 147 -18.18 8.18 -9.76
N SER A 148 -18.34 7.69 -8.53
CA SER A 148 -17.63 8.25 -7.37
C SER A 148 -16.12 8.05 -7.48
N PHE A 149 -15.68 6.91 -8.04
CA PHE A 149 -14.28 6.63 -8.30
C PHE A 149 -13.71 7.58 -9.36
N ILE A 150 -14.43 7.81 -10.47
CA ILE A 150 -14.01 8.74 -11.54
C ILE A 150 -13.91 10.16 -10.99
N LEU A 151 -14.87 10.62 -10.21
CA LEU A 151 -14.84 11.96 -9.58
C LEU A 151 -13.63 12.10 -8.64
N SER A 152 -13.37 11.09 -7.81
CA SER A 152 -12.21 11.07 -6.93
C SER A 152 -10.89 11.09 -7.73
N LEU A 153 -10.81 10.32 -8.80
CA LEU A 153 -9.64 10.29 -9.69
C LEU A 153 -9.40 11.65 -10.34
N VAL A 154 -10.45 12.33 -10.82
CA VAL A 154 -10.34 13.68 -11.41
C VAL A 154 -9.82 14.68 -10.37
N ILE A 155 -10.35 14.64 -9.12
CA ILE A 155 -9.87 15.51 -8.04
C ILE A 155 -8.39 15.25 -7.75
N VAL A 156 -7.98 13.98 -7.64
CA VAL A 156 -6.59 13.61 -7.39
C VAL A 156 -5.68 14.10 -8.53
N LEU A 157 -6.06 13.90 -9.79
CA LEU A 157 -5.27 14.37 -10.94
C LEU A 157 -5.18 15.90 -11.00
N PHE A 158 -6.27 16.59 -10.67
CA PHE A 158 -6.29 18.05 -10.58
C PHE A 158 -5.34 18.56 -9.49
N LEU A 159 -5.40 17.99 -8.30
CA LEU A 159 -4.47 18.31 -7.22
C LEU A 159 -3.03 17.98 -7.61
N THR A 160 -2.80 16.84 -8.27
CA THR A 160 -1.47 16.43 -8.75
C THR A 160 -0.90 17.45 -9.74
N PHE A 161 -1.75 17.97 -10.63
CA PHE A 161 -1.35 19.04 -11.57
C PHE A 161 -0.80 20.26 -10.83
N PHE A 162 -1.55 20.80 -9.85
CA PHE A 162 -1.11 21.96 -9.09
C PHE A 162 0.14 21.67 -8.26
N ILE A 163 0.21 20.50 -7.63
CA ILE A 163 1.40 20.12 -6.84
C ILE A 163 2.65 20.07 -7.73
N LEU A 164 2.57 19.43 -8.89
CA LEU A 164 3.70 19.35 -9.82
C LEU A 164 4.10 20.73 -10.39
N ASN A 165 3.10 21.58 -10.70
CA ASN A 165 3.34 22.88 -11.28
C ASN A 165 3.89 23.89 -10.27
N ASP A 166 3.39 23.87 -9.03
CA ASP A 166 3.65 24.88 -8.01
C ASP A 166 4.66 24.43 -6.95
N GLN A 167 5.26 23.26 -7.08
CA GLN A 167 6.18 22.66 -6.11
C GLN A 167 7.27 23.62 -5.62
N ALA A 168 7.93 24.33 -6.54
CA ALA A 168 9.01 25.26 -6.20
C ALA A 168 8.49 26.50 -5.43
N MET A 169 7.30 26.98 -5.80
CA MET A 169 6.66 28.13 -5.13
C MET A 169 6.19 27.74 -3.73
N LEU A 170 5.58 26.56 -3.56
CA LEU A 170 5.13 26.04 -2.27
C LEU A 170 6.30 25.90 -1.29
N LYS A 171 7.43 25.32 -1.74
CA LYS A 171 8.66 25.23 -0.92
C LYS A 171 9.12 26.59 -0.43
N LYS A 172 9.21 27.59 -1.32
CA LYS A 172 9.60 28.96 -0.97
C LYS A 172 8.63 29.61 0.03
N LYS A 173 7.33 29.43 -0.17
CA LYS A 173 6.30 29.98 0.73
C LYS A 173 6.38 29.37 2.12
N LEU A 174 6.57 28.03 2.23
CA LEU A 174 6.73 27.36 3.52
C LEU A 174 7.96 27.86 4.28
N ILE A 175 9.11 27.98 3.60
CA ILE A 175 10.33 28.51 4.23
C ILE A 175 10.10 29.94 4.74
N ARG A 176 9.44 30.81 3.97
CA ARG A 176 9.16 32.19 4.39
C ARG A 176 8.12 32.29 5.50
N ALA A 177 7.14 31.39 5.54
CA ALA A 177 6.07 31.42 6.55
C ALA A 177 6.56 31.00 7.93
N PHE A 178 7.48 30.04 7.99
CA PHE A 178 7.92 29.42 9.24
C PHE A 178 9.36 29.80 9.65
N GLY A 179 10.20 30.27 8.73
CA GLY A 179 11.55 30.75 9.01
C GLY A 179 11.56 32.23 9.35
N LYS A 180 11.59 32.55 10.65
CA LYS A 180 11.68 33.93 11.16
C LYS A 180 13.09 34.49 11.12
N SER A 181 14.10 33.63 11.15
CA SER A 181 15.52 33.95 11.02
C SER A 181 16.14 33.15 9.86
N GLU A 182 17.33 33.56 9.44
CA GLU A 182 18.07 32.86 8.37
C GLU A 182 18.38 31.40 8.76
N TRP A 183 18.76 31.19 10.03
CA TRP A 183 19.03 29.86 10.58
C TRP A 183 17.78 28.97 10.60
N GLU A 184 16.64 29.49 11.06
CA GLU A 184 15.35 28.77 11.05
C GLU A 184 14.92 28.43 9.63
N GLY A 185 15.07 29.39 8.69
CA GLY A 185 14.79 29.19 7.28
C GLY A 185 15.61 28.05 6.67
N GLN A 186 16.90 27.97 7.01
CA GLN A 186 17.79 26.89 6.57
C GLN A 186 17.37 25.55 7.16
N THR A 187 17.05 25.51 8.44
CA THR A 187 16.58 24.28 9.13
C THR A 187 15.30 23.76 8.49
N ILE A 188 14.32 24.64 8.24
CA ILE A 188 13.06 24.25 7.57
C ILE A 188 13.32 23.75 6.15
N ALA A 189 14.22 24.41 5.41
CA ALA A 189 14.58 23.99 4.06
C ALA A 189 15.19 22.57 4.07
N ASN A 190 16.05 22.25 5.05
CA ASN A 190 16.66 20.95 5.20
C ASN A 190 15.63 19.87 5.58
N ILE A 191 14.69 20.18 6.50
CA ILE A 191 13.58 19.28 6.85
C ILE A 191 12.73 18.96 5.63
N LEU A 192 12.29 19.98 4.89
CA LEU A 192 11.47 19.82 3.68
C LEU A 192 12.19 19.01 2.61
N GLU A 193 13.48 19.24 2.42
CA GLU A 193 14.28 18.48 1.46
C GLU A 193 14.45 17.02 1.88
N GLY A 194 14.72 16.78 3.17
CA GLY A 194 14.82 15.42 3.73
C GLY A 194 13.52 14.64 3.58
N ILE A 195 12.38 15.25 3.94
CA ILE A 195 11.04 14.65 3.76
C ILE A 195 10.79 14.35 2.28
N ASN A 196 11.06 15.32 1.39
CA ASN A 196 10.87 15.17 -0.05
C ASN A 196 11.69 14.00 -0.61
N GLN A 197 12.97 13.90 -0.25
CA GLN A 197 13.85 12.83 -0.70
C GLN A 197 13.44 11.45 -0.16
N GLN A 198 13.06 11.35 1.12
CA GLN A 198 12.64 10.10 1.74
C GLN A 198 11.35 9.59 1.11
N ILE A 199 10.30 10.44 1.04
CA ILE A 199 9.00 10.06 0.50
C ILE A 199 9.12 9.70 -0.99
N LYS A 200 9.82 10.53 -1.77
CA LYS A 200 10.04 10.28 -3.19
C LYS A 200 10.78 8.96 -3.43
N SER A 201 11.87 8.72 -2.72
CA SER A 201 12.65 7.48 -2.82
C SER A 201 11.79 6.26 -2.48
N PHE A 202 11.05 6.32 -1.36
CA PHE A 202 10.17 5.23 -0.92
C PHE A 202 9.09 4.93 -1.97
N ILE A 203 8.37 5.95 -2.44
CA ILE A 203 7.29 5.79 -3.42
C ILE A 203 7.80 5.20 -4.72
N LEU A 204 8.91 5.74 -5.27
CA LEU A 204 9.47 5.26 -6.53
C LEU A 204 9.96 3.82 -6.43
N VAL A 205 10.67 3.48 -5.35
CA VAL A 205 11.15 2.11 -5.14
C VAL A 205 9.98 1.16 -4.94
N LYS A 206 9.04 1.50 -4.04
CA LYS A 206 7.95 0.60 -3.70
C LYS A 206 6.99 0.38 -4.87
N PHE A 207 6.70 1.44 -5.64
CA PHE A 207 5.90 1.29 -6.86
C PHE A 207 6.65 0.51 -7.94
N GLY A 208 7.95 0.77 -8.13
CA GLY A 208 8.78 0.06 -9.09
C GLY A 208 8.90 -1.44 -8.78
N THR A 209 9.16 -1.80 -7.52
CA THR A 209 9.22 -3.21 -7.10
C THR A 209 7.87 -3.90 -7.20
N SER A 210 6.78 -3.21 -6.83
CA SER A 210 5.42 -3.73 -6.95
C SER A 210 5.02 -3.98 -8.41
N LEU A 211 5.38 -3.09 -9.32
CA LEU A 211 5.16 -3.27 -10.76
C LEU A 211 5.98 -4.44 -11.31
N ALA A 212 7.25 -4.53 -10.92
CA ALA A 212 8.12 -5.66 -11.32
C ALA A 212 7.55 -7.00 -10.83
N LEU A 213 7.11 -7.08 -9.57
CA LEU A 213 6.47 -8.27 -9.01
C LEU A 213 5.15 -8.59 -9.71
N ALA A 214 4.31 -7.59 -10.03
CA ALA A 214 3.08 -7.79 -10.80
C ALA A 214 3.36 -8.49 -12.14
N ILE A 215 4.40 -8.04 -12.86
CA ILE A 215 4.81 -8.62 -14.13
C ILE A 215 5.36 -10.05 -13.93
N ILE A 216 6.27 -10.24 -12.97
CA ILE A 216 6.89 -11.53 -12.66
C ILE A 216 5.83 -12.57 -12.28
N PHE A 217 4.90 -12.21 -11.39
CA PHE A 217 3.83 -13.11 -10.98
C PHE A 217 2.85 -13.40 -12.12
N THR A 218 2.51 -12.42 -12.94
CA THR A 218 1.68 -12.65 -14.13
C THR A 218 2.35 -13.65 -15.07
N ILE A 219 3.61 -13.45 -15.41
CA ILE A 219 4.37 -14.34 -16.28
C ILE A 219 4.52 -15.73 -15.65
N GLY A 220 4.94 -15.79 -14.37
CA GLY A 220 5.15 -17.06 -13.67
C GLY A 220 3.87 -17.88 -13.54
N LEU A 221 2.75 -17.25 -13.18
CA LEU A 221 1.45 -17.92 -13.11
C LEU A 221 0.96 -18.38 -14.49
N SER A 222 1.24 -17.60 -15.55
CA SER A 222 0.92 -17.97 -16.94
C SER A 222 1.74 -19.19 -17.40
N ILE A 223 3.03 -19.26 -17.04
CA ILE A 223 3.91 -20.41 -17.36
C ILE A 223 3.44 -21.67 -16.62
N ILE A 224 3.03 -21.54 -15.35
CA ILE A 224 2.45 -22.65 -14.59
C ILE A 224 1.10 -23.09 -15.19
N GLY A 225 0.44 -22.21 -15.94
CA GLY A 225 -0.86 -22.44 -16.56
C GLY A 225 -2.03 -22.13 -15.64
N VAL A 226 -1.84 -21.33 -14.58
CA VAL A 226 -2.91 -20.91 -13.66
C VAL A 226 -3.85 -19.94 -14.36
N ASN A 227 -5.15 -20.23 -14.37
CA ASN A 227 -6.15 -19.36 -14.96
C ASN A 227 -6.18 -17.99 -14.28
N TYR A 228 -6.54 -16.96 -15.05
CA TYR A 228 -6.63 -15.59 -14.56
C TYR A 228 -5.31 -15.02 -14.02
N ALA A 229 -4.15 -15.50 -14.50
CA ALA A 229 -2.83 -14.96 -14.15
C ALA A 229 -2.76 -13.43 -14.27
N TYR A 230 -3.45 -12.85 -15.27
CA TYR A 230 -3.55 -11.40 -15.51
C TYR A 230 -4.41 -10.64 -14.48
N ILE A 231 -5.09 -11.34 -13.58
CA ILE A 231 -5.76 -10.75 -12.40
C ILE A 231 -4.84 -10.90 -11.18
N TRP A 232 -4.37 -12.13 -10.95
CA TRP A 232 -3.61 -12.45 -9.72
C TRP A 232 -2.25 -11.78 -9.66
N GLY A 233 -1.56 -11.66 -10.79
CA GLY A 233 -0.27 -10.97 -10.85
C GLY A 233 -0.36 -9.49 -10.48
N PRO A 234 -1.17 -8.66 -11.18
CA PRO A 234 -1.39 -7.27 -10.80
C PRO A 234 -1.95 -7.09 -9.39
N LEU A 235 -2.89 -7.95 -8.97
CA LEU A 235 -3.43 -7.92 -7.61
C LEU A 235 -2.34 -8.14 -6.56
N ALA A 236 -1.46 -9.13 -6.77
CA ALA A 236 -0.33 -9.38 -5.89
C ALA A 236 0.65 -8.20 -5.87
N GLY A 237 0.90 -7.56 -7.02
CA GLY A 237 1.70 -6.34 -7.10
C GLY A 237 1.09 -5.18 -6.32
N VAL A 238 -0.23 -4.96 -6.43
CA VAL A 238 -0.94 -3.94 -5.64
C VAL A 238 -0.89 -4.27 -4.15
N LEU A 239 -1.14 -5.53 -3.78
CA LEU A 239 -1.06 -5.97 -2.38
C LEU A 239 0.37 -5.85 -1.82
N ASN A 240 1.41 -5.95 -2.66
CA ASN A 240 2.79 -5.73 -2.24
C ASN A 240 3.07 -4.29 -1.76
N LEU A 241 2.22 -3.31 -2.09
CA LEU A 241 2.30 -1.98 -1.47
C LEU A 241 2.08 -2.03 0.05
N ILE A 242 1.42 -3.09 0.54
CA ILE A 242 1.11 -3.31 1.95
C ILE A 242 2.23 -4.15 2.57
N PRO A 243 3.06 -3.59 3.47
CA PRO A 243 4.15 -4.34 4.10
C PRO A 243 3.65 -5.58 4.84
N TYR A 244 4.38 -6.68 4.73
CA TYR A 244 4.13 -7.98 5.37
C TYR A 244 2.83 -8.69 4.94
N VAL A 245 1.74 -7.96 4.71
CA VAL A 245 0.42 -8.54 4.38
C VAL A 245 0.35 -8.94 2.91
N GLY A 246 0.87 -8.09 2.03
CA GLY A 246 0.76 -8.28 0.58
C GLY A 246 1.40 -9.57 0.08
N SER A 247 2.51 -9.96 0.70
CA SER A 247 3.23 -11.20 0.34
C SER A 247 2.43 -12.47 0.60
N VAL A 248 1.72 -12.52 1.73
CA VAL A 248 0.94 -13.70 2.14
C VAL A 248 -0.43 -13.70 1.46
N VAL A 249 -1.16 -12.59 1.58
CA VAL A 249 -2.53 -12.49 1.04
C VAL A 249 -2.55 -12.58 -0.48
N GLY A 250 -1.53 -12.04 -1.16
CA GLY A 250 -1.42 -12.09 -2.63
C GLY A 250 -1.20 -13.50 -3.20
N ALA A 251 -0.58 -14.41 -2.44
CA ALA A 251 -0.30 -15.77 -2.88
C ALA A 251 -1.50 -16.72 -2.70
N ILE A 252 -2.36 -16.48 -1.70
CA ILE A 252 -3.44 -17.39 -1.32
C ILE A 252 -4.44 -17.66 -2.48
N PRO A 253 -5.01 -16.64 -3.16
CA PRO A 253 -5.99 -16.89 -4.22
C PRO A 253 -5.45 -17.73 -5.38
N PRO A 254 -4.28 -17.42 -5.98
CA PRO A 254 -3.75 -18.24 -7.06
C PRO A 254 -3.32 -19.65 -6.62
N MET A 255 -2.90 -19.84 -5.36
CA MET A 255 -2.62 -21.18 -4.81
C MET A 255 -3.89 -22.02 -4.71
N ILE A 256 -4.98 -21.46 -4.17
CA ILE A 256 -6.28 -22.13 -4.09
C ILE A 256 -6.76 -22.49 -5.49
N LEU A 257 -6.70 -21.52 -6.42
CA LEU A 257 -7.13 -21.74 -7.80
C LEU A 257 -6.31 -22.84 -8.50
N ALA A 258 -4.99 -22.85 -8.31
CA ALA A 258 -4.12 -23.90 -8.85
C ALA A 258 -4.51 -25.30 -8.31
N GLY A 259 -4.79 -25.40 -7.02
CA GLY A 259 -5.25 -26.66 -6.39
C GLY A 259 -6.56 -27.18 -7.00
N ILE A 260 -7.52 -26.29 -7.20
CA ILE A 260 -8.83 -26.61 -7.78
C ILE A 260 -8.70 -26.97 -9.28
N GLN A 261 -7.97 -26.16 -10.04
CA GLN A 261 -7.82 -26.28 -11.48
C GLN A 261 -7.10 -27.56 -11.89
N PHE A 262 -5.96 -27.85 -11.27
CA PHE A 262 -5.10 -28.97 -11.64
C PHE A 262 -5.43 -30.25 -10.85
N ARG A 263 -6.19 -30.16 -9.78
CA ARG A 263 -6.49 -31.28 -8.86
C ARG A 263 -5.21 -32.03 -8.43
N ALA A 264 -4.11 -31.32 -8.33
CA ALA A 264 -2.78 -31.85 -8.00
C ALA A 264 -2.04 -30.88 -7.06
N VAL A 265 -1.20 -31.43 -6.19
CA VAL A 265 -0.45 -30.62 -5.20
C VAL A 265 0.74 -29.89 -5.86
N MET A 266 1.33 -30.47 -6.91
CA MET A 266 2.56 -29.93 -7.52
C MET A 266 2.40 -28.49 -8.07
N PRO A 267 1.33 -28.13 -8.81
CA PRO A 267 1.10 -26.73 -9.22
C PRO A 267 0.97 -25.76 -8.05
N VAL A 268 0.35 -26.18 -6.94
CA VAL A 268 0.26 -25.35 -5.73
C VAL A 268 1.65 -25.07 -5.15
N ILE A 269 2.53 -26.09 -5.13
CA ILE A 269 3.93 -25.93 -4.68
C ILE A 269 4.67 -24.97 -5.62
N TRP A 270 4.49 -25.06 -6.94
CA TRP A 270 5.13 -24.13 -7.88
C TRP A 270 4.66 -22.69 -7.68
N VAL A 271 3.36 -22.47 -7.46
CA VAL A 271 2.84 -21.12 -7.13
C VAL A 271 3.42 -20.62 -5.82
N PHE A 272 3.44 -21.46 -4.78
CA PHE A 272 4.05 -21.10 -3.50
C PHE A 272 5.53 -20.71 -3.66
N LEU A 273 6.32 -21.52 -4.36
CA LEU A 273 7.74 -21.26 -4.59
C LEU A 273 7.96 -19.96 -5.39
N LEU A 274 7.13 -19.71 -6.41
CA LEU A 274 7.17 -18.47 -7.19
C LEU A 274 7.02 -17.26 -6.27
N PHE A 275 5.96 -17.24 -5.44
CA PHE A 275 5.74 -16.13 -4.51
C PHE A 275 6.81 -16.06 -3.43
N PHE A 276 7.16 -17.19 -2.82
CA PHE A 276 8.15 -17.26 -1.76
C PHE A 276 9.52 -16.72 -2.20
N VAL A 277 10.03 -17.14 -3.35
CA VAL A 277 11.33 -16.72 -3.86
C VAL A 277 11.34 -15.23 -4.17
N PHE A 278 10.39 -14.75 -4.97
CA PHE A 278 10.42 -13.35 -5.40
C PHE A 278 10.05 -12.36 -4.30
N GLN A 279 9.17 -12.73 -3.36
CA GLN A 279 8.88 -11.93 -2.20
C GLN A 279 10.08 -11.80 -1.25
N ASN A 280 10.79 -12.91 -1.02
CA ASN A 280 12.01 -12.86 -0.18
C ASN A 280 13.13 -12.06 -0.87
N LEU A 281 13.29 -12.18 -2.19
CA LEU A 281 14.22 -11.35 -2.95
C LEU A 281 13.86 -9.86 -2.84
N GLU A 282 12.59 -9.50 -3.02
CA GLU A 282 12.14 -8.11 -2.90
C GLU A 282 12.39 -7.57 -1.49
N GLY A 283 11.89 -8.27 -0.48
CA GLY A 283 11.90 -7.78 0.91
C GLY A 283 13.30 -7.74 1.55
N ASN A 284 14.15 -8.74 1.26
CA ASN A 284 15.44 -8.89 1.94
C ASN A 284 16.64 -8.39 1.11
N VAL A 285 16.49 -8.22 -0.21
CA VAL A 285 17.61 -7.84 -1.08
C VAL A 285 17.31 -6.55 -1.84
N VAL A 286 16.20 -6.49 -2.58
CA VAL A 286 15.93 -5.38 -3.50
C VAL A 286 15.52 -4.12 -2.75
N SER A 287 14.51 -4.21 -1.90
CA SER A 287 14.00 -3.07 -1.14
C SER A 287 15.07 -2.46 -0.22
N PRO A 288 15.84 -3.21 0.60
CA PRO A 288 16.90 -2.63 1.40
C PRO A 288 18.01 -1.97 0.58
N LYS A 289 18.42 -2.58 -0.54
CA LYS A 289 19.45 -1.99 -1.41
C LYS A 289 19.01 -0.68 -2.08
N LEU A 290 17.75 -0.57 -2.44
CA LEU A 290 17.22 0.59 -3.17
C LEU A 290 16.79 1.72 -2.24
N ILE A 291 16.19 1.40 -1.09
CA ILE A 291 15.74 2.38 -0.09
C ILE A 291 16.94 2.81 0.78
N GLY A 292 17.83 1.87 1.13
CA GLY A 292 18.94 2.08 2.06
C GLY A 292 18.45 2.44 3.46
N ASP A 293 19.33 2.99 4.29
CA ASP A 293 19.05 3.38 5.69
C ASP A 293 18.24 4.69 5.81
N LYS A 294 17.69 5.17 4.71
CA LYS A 294 17.05 6.49 4.64
C LYS A 294 15.83 6.64 5.54
N LEU A 295 15.11 5.55 5.84
CA LEU A 295 13.91 5.65 6.66
C LEU A 295 14.20 5.60 8.16
N ASN A 296 15.27 4.90 8.56
CA ASN A 296 15.73 4.76 9.95
C ASN A 296 14.59 4.55 10.98
N LEU A 297 13.61 3.70 10.62
CA LEU A 297 12.50 3.32 11.49
C LEU A 297 12.75 1.96 12.11
N SER A 298 12.39 1.78 13.38
CA SER A 298 12.45 0.48 14.03
C SER A 298 11.36 -0.43 13.49
N PRO A 299 11.56 -1.78 13.42
CA PRO A 299 10.53 -2.71 12.98
C PRO A 299 9.23 -2.60 13.78
N LEU A 300 9.33 -2.35 15.10
CA LEU A 300 8.18 -2.13 15.96
C LEU A 300 7.43 -0.84 15.57
N ALA A 301 8.15 0.26 15.32
CA ALA A 301 7.55 1.52 14.87
C ALA A 301 6.80 1.33 13.54
N VAL A 302 7.35 0.56 12.60
CA VAL A 302 6.68 0.23 11.33
C VAL A 302 5.39 -0.53 11.58
N LEU A 303 5.40 -1.58 12.41
CA LEU A 303 4.19 -2.36 12.72
C LEU A 303 3.11 -1.51 13.38
N VAL A 304 3.47 -0.75 14.42
CA VAL A 304 2.53 0.15 15.13
C VAL A 304 1.98 1.20 14.16
N SER A 305 2.82 1.77 13.30
CA SER A 305 2.40 2.75 12.30
C SER A 305 1.40 2.15 11.31
N VAL A 306 1.68 0.96 10.79
CA VAL A 306 0.75 0.27 9.88
C VAL A 306 -0.60 0.03 10.57
N MET A 307 -0.61 -0.43 11.83
CA MET A 307 -1.85 -0.63 12.58
C MET A 307 -2.61 0.69 12.80
N PHE A 308 -1.91 1.75 13.22
CA PHE A 308 -2.50 3.06 13.49
C PHE A 308 -3.09 3.70 12.21
N TRP A 309 -2.30 3.77 11.14
CA TRP A 309 -2.76 4.39 9.90
C TRP A 309 -3.84 3.57 9.19
N THR A 310 -3.83 2.23 9.35
CA THR A 310 -4.89 1.35 8.87
C THR A 310 -6.21 1.63 9.59
N TRP A 311 -6.16 1.74 10.92
CA TRP A 311 -7.33 2.08 11.71
C TRP A 311 -7.89 3.46 11.33
N LEU A 312 -7.01 4.43 11.07
CA LEU A 312 -7.40 5.81 10.78
C LEU A 312 -7.96 5.98 9.36
N TRP A 313 -7.31 5.42 8.33
CA TRP A 313 -7.60 5.66 6.91
C TRP A 313 -7.78 4.39 6.06
N GLY A 314 -7.91 3.25 6.68
CA GLY A 314 -8.12 1.98 5.98
C GLY A 314 -6.99 1.61 5.02
N ALA A 315 -7.32 1.14 3.83
CA ALA A 315 -6.36 0.68 2.83
C ALA A 315 -5.35 1.75 2.40
N VAL A 316 -5.77 3.02 2.32
CA VAL A 316 -4.86 4.13 2.00
C VAL A 316 -3.87 4.35 3.12
N GLY A 317 -4.33 4.24 4.38
CA GLY A 317 -3.47 4.36 5.56
C GLY A 317 -2.37 3.31 5.59
N ILE A 318 -2.65 2.07 5.19
CA ILE A 318 -1.64 1.00 5.12
C ILE A 318 -0.51 1.36 4.17
N VAL A 319 -0.85 1.80 2.96
CA VAL A 319 0.13 2.14 1.90
C VAL A 319 1.00 3.33 2.31
N LEU A 320 0.40 4.29 3.00
CA LEU A 320 1.05 5.56 3.38
C LEU A 320 1.67 5.54 4.77
N ALA A 321 1.48 4.49 5.56
CA ALA A 321 1.96 4.38 6.93
C ALA A 321 3.45 4.68 7.07
N ILE A 322 4.28 4.03 6.27
CA ILE A 322 5.74 4.15 6.33
C ILE A 322 6.20 5.56 5.93
N PRO A 323 5.82 6.13 4.77
CA PRO A 323 6.28 7.46 4.39
C PRO A 323 5.80 8.56 5.34
N ILE A 324 4.58 8.46 5.87
CA ILE A 324 4.08 9.44 6.83
C ILE A 324 4.85 9.35 8.14
N THR A 325 5.05 8.15 8.66
CA THR A 325 5.78 7.97 9.92
C THR A 325 7.25 8.36 9.79
N ALA A 326 7.88 8.09 8.64
CA ALA A 326 9.23 8.56 8.37
C ALA A 326 9.32 10.10 8.32
N ALA A 327 8.31 10.77 7.74
CA ALA A 327 8.23 12.23 7.76
C ALA A 327 8.03 12.77 9.19
N VAL A 328 7.14 12.15 9.99
CA VAL A 328 6.94 12.50 11.40
C VAL A 328 8.24 12.32 12.18
N LYS A 329 8.93 11.19 12.00
CA LYS A 329 10.23 10.95 12.64
C LYS A 329 11.25 12.03 12.29
N LEU A 330 11.38 12.37 11.02
CA LEU A 330 12.33 13.40 10.58
C LEU A 330 12.04 14.76 11.24
N ILE A 331 10.76 15.13 11.41
CA ILE A 331 10.35 16.33 12.13
C ILE A 331 10.75 16.22 13.62
N CYS A 332 10.45 15.08 14.24
CA CYS A 332 10.78 14.84 15.64
C CYS A 332 12.30 14.88 15.90
N ASP A 333 13.11 14.38 14.98
CA ASP A 333 14.58 14.41 15.08
C ASP A 333 15.16 15.85 15.00
N GLN A 334 14.41 16.82 14.47
CA GLN A 334 14.86 18.21 14.29
C GLN A 334 14.26 19.18 15.32
N VAL A 335 13.29 18.73 16.11
CA VAL A 335 12.61 19.55 17.12
C VAL A 335 12.98 19.03 18.51
N GLU A 336 13.76 19.78 19.27
CA GLU A 336 14.32 19.39 20.57
C GLU A 336 13.27 18.83 21.54
N SER A 337 12.08 19.44 21.60
CA SER A 337 10.97 18.97 22.46
C SER A 337 10.36 17.64 22.02
N LEU A 338 10.56 17.20 20.76
CA LEU A 338 10.03 15.98 20.17
C LEU A 338 11.10 14.89 19.97
N GLU A 339 12.37 15.18 20.27
CA GLU A 339 13.49 14.25 20.13
C GLU A 339 13.24 12.88 20.78
N PRO A 340 12.64 12.78 22.00
CA PRO A 340 12.33 11.48 22.60
C PRO A 340 11.42 10.61 21.73
N ILE A 341 10.48 11.22 21.00
CA ILE A 341 9.58 10.50 20.06
C ILE A 341 10.38 10.04 18.84
N GLY A 342 11.29 10.89 18.33
CA GLY A 342 12.21 10.53 17.25
C GLY A 342 13.07 9.31 17.58
N ILE A 343 13.60 9.24 18.81
CA ILE A 343 14.39 8.11 19.32
C ILE A 343 13.54 6.83 19.39
N LEU A 344 12.29 6.90 19.91
CA LEU A 344 11.39 5.76 20.01
C LEU A 344 10.98 5.20 18.63
N LEU A 345 10.82 6.07 17.64
CA LEU A 345 10.52 5.67 16.27
C LEU A 345 11.74 5.14 15.53
N GLY A 346 12.95 5.53 15.95
CA GLY A 346 14.21 5.22 15.31
C GLY A 346 14.60 3.73 15.37
N GLY A 347 15.30 3.27 14.35
CA GLY A 347 16.04 2.00 14.36
C GLY A 347 17.34 2.13 15.18
N LYS A 348 18.04 1.01 15.38
CA LYS A 348 19.39 1.04 15.99
C LYS A 348 20.28 2.00 15.18
N LYS A 349 20.79 3.05 15.84
CA LYS A 349 22.04 3.69 15.42
C LYS A 349 23.16 2.80 15.95
N ASP A 350 23.89 2.11 15.05
CA ASP A 350 25.20 1.55 15.38
C ASP A 350 26.18 2.68 15.63
#